data_d6613a9007f22cbc125686fd8a1df959
#
_entry.id   d6613a9007f22cbc125686fd8a1df959
#
_cell.length_a   1.000
_cell.length_b   1.000
_cell.length_c   1.000
_cell.angle_alpha   90.00
_cell.angle_beta   90.00
_cell.angle_gamma   90.00
#
_symmetry.space_group_name_H-M   'P 1'
#
loop_
_entity.id
_entity.type
_entity.pdbx_description
1 polymer ?
#
loop_
_entity_poly.entity_id
_entity_poly.type
_entity_poly.pdbx_seq_one_letter_code
_entity_poly.pdbx_strand_id
1 'polypeptide(L)'
;MASHRFKQNSILVANTFAFTMCFMVWTMFGEIGVPIAEQLDLNGTQFGILTAVPILTGSLSRLPLGAMTDRYGGRLVFLGVLIVALPAIWLTQFATQYWQLLALGACIGLVGGNFSVGITYTAKWFEKDRQGLAMGIFGAGNAGAAVTKYIAPTVIIMLGWQSVPNIYAAIMLITILLFWFFTYSDPAHRRSQGTSLRAQWKVLNDPRVWKYCQYYSVVFGGYVGVSLWLTRYYMNEYGLGIQLAAVIATVFVLPSGVIRAFGGWLSDRFGAHTVTWTCMWASLIALFIMSYPATHYSVQAAGGQGTVEFGFAIPVWLFSAALFVVGIAWGIGKASVFKYLSNEYDENLGLVSGIVGLAGGLGGFLLPIMFGALVDLTGVATTVWMLCFGVTLVSIIWMWWTERRVPTLTRDEESTPSATR
;
A
#
# COMPACT_ATOMS: atom_id res chain seq x y z
N MET A 1 -3.35 -25.56 30.08
CA MET A 1 -2.49 -24.73 29.21
C MET A 1 -2.98 -24.87 27.77
N ALA A 2 -3.18 -23.74 27.04
CA ALA A 2 -3.60 -23.80 25.63
C ALA A 2 -2.52 -24.49 24.77
N SER A 3 -2.93 -25.38 23.83
CA SER A 3 -1.99 -26.08 22.96
C SER A 3 -1.19 -25.10 22.10
N HIS A 4 0.03 -25.46 21.70
CA HIS A 4 0.88 -24.62 20.86
C HIS A 4 0.17 -24.16 19.59
N ARG A 5 -0.56 -25.07 18.92
CA ARG A 5 -1.39 -24.77 17.73
C ARG A 5 -2.49 -23.73 18.01
N PHE A 6 -3.13 -23.81 19.18
CA PHE A 6 -4.14 -22.81 19.55
C PHE A 6 -3.51 -21.41 19.66
N LYS A 7 -2.34 -21.29 20.31
CA LYS A 7 -1.62 -20.02 20.43
C LYS A 7 -1.18 -19.47 19.07
N GLN A 8 -0.66 -20.33 18.16
CA GLN A 8 -0.29 -19.94 16.80
C GLN A 8 -1.49 -19.35 16.05
N ASN A 9 -2.62 -20.03 16.04
CA ASN A 9 -3.83 -19.59 15.34
C ASN A 9 -4.39 -18.31 15.98
N SER A 10 -4.44 -18.24 17.31
CA SER A 10 -4.89 -17.06 18.05
C SER A 10 -4.05 -15.83 17.70
N ILE A 11 -2.73 -15.97 17.67
CA ILE A 11 -1.82 -14.88 17.30
C ILE A 11 -2.02 -14.48 15.85
N LEU A 12 -2.11 -15.43 14.93
CA LEU A 12 -2.31 -15.11 13.50
C LEU A 12 -3.60 -14.32 13.29
N VAL A 13 -4.69 -14.77 13.87
CA VAL A 13 -6.00 -14.10 13.75
C VAL A 13 -5.97 -12.72 14.41
N ALA A 14 -5.49 -12.62 15.66
CA ALA A 14 -5.45 -11.35 16.39
C ALA A 14 -4.50 -10.34 15.72
N ASN A 15 -3.35 -10.81 15.24
CA ASN A 15 -2.35 -9.97 14.57
C ASN A 15 -2.88 -9.46 13.21
N THR A 16 -3.52 -10.34 12.42
CA THR A 16 -4.17 -9.97 11.14
C THR A 16 -5.30 -8.98 11.37
N PHE A 17 -6.16 -9.24 12.35
CA PHE A 17 -7.26 -8.32 12.69
C PHE A 17 -6.72 -6.96 13.13
N ALA A 18 -5.76 -6.93 14.06
CA ALA A 18 -5.17 -5.68 14.52
C ALA A 18 -4.48 -4.91 13.38
N PHE A 19 -3.80 -5.61 12.47
CA PHE A 19 -3.20 -4.97 11.29
C PHE A 19 -4.26 -4.44 10.32
N THR A 20 -5.40 -5.13 10.16
CA THR A 20 -6.53 -4.64 9.37
C THR A 20 -7.06 -3.32 9.95
N MET A 21 -7.20 -3.23 11.27
CA MET A 21 -7.61 -1.99 11.96
C MET A 21 -6.55 -0.89 11.84
N CYS A 22 -5.25 -1.24 11.95
CA CYS A 22 -4.17 -0.30 11.68
C CYS A 22 -4.26 0.27 10.27
N PHE A 23 -4.51 -0.58 9.26
CA PHE A 23 -4.56 -0.15 7.87
C PHE A 23 -5.80 0.69 7.57
N MET A 24 -6.94 0.38 8.22
CA MET A 24 -8.16 1.17 8.17
C MET A 24 -7.90 2.61 8.69
N VAL A 25 -7.27 2.75 9.87
CA VAL A 25 -6.94 4.05 10.46
C VAL A 25 -5.88 4.78 9.63
N TRP A 26 -4.89 4.07 9.12
CA TRP A 26 -3.79 4.62 8.33
C TRP A 26 -4.24 5.28 7.03
N THR A 27 -5.31 4.78 6.42
CA THR A 27 -5.89 5.31 5.18
C THR A 27 -7.11 6.21 5.41
N MET A 28 -7.48 6.48 6.66
CA MET A 28 -8.67 7.26 7.04
C MET A 28 -8.72 8.64 6.39
N PHE A 29 -7.58 9.33 6.28
CA PHE A 29 -7.50 10.67 5.68
C PHE A 29 -7.83 10.69 4.18
N GLY A 30 -7.81 9.55 3.49
CA GLY A 30 -8.31 9.44 2.12
C GLY A 30 -9.81 9.70 2.00
N GLU A 31 -10.57 9.42 3.08
CA GLU A 31 -12.03 9.60 3.10
C GLU A 31 -12.43 10.88 3.85
N ILE A 32 -11.98 11.06 5.12
CA ILE A 32 -12.31 12.28 5.87
C ILE A 32 -11.65 13.53 5.29
N GLY A 33 -10.55 13.38 4.57
CA GLY A 33 -9.86 14.47 3.90
C GLY A 33 -10.73 15.16 2.84
N VAL A 34 -11.72 14.46 2.26
CA VAL A 34 -12.61 15.06 1.24
C VAL A 34 -13.46 16.19 1.84
N PRO A 35 -14.30 15.95 2.86
CA PRO A 35 -15.06 17.04 3.48
C PRO A 35 -14.17 18.06 4.22
N ILE A 36 -13.00 17.65 4.74
CA ILE A 36 -12.02 18.58 5.31
C ILE A 36 -11.48 19.53 4.24
N ALA A 37 -11.19 19.03 3.04
CA ALA A 37 -10.70 19.86 1.95
C ALA A 37 -11.73 20.89 1.51
N GLU A 38 -13.00 20.55 1.49
CA GLU A 38 -14.11 21.48 1.23
C GLU A 38 -14.25 22.52 2.37
N GLN A 39 -14.16 22.08 3.64
CA GLN A 39 -14.33 22.96 4.80
C GLN A 39 -13.18 23.97 4.97
N LEU A 40 -11.95 23.58 4.64
CA LEU A 40 -10.73 24.39 4.80
C LEU A 40 -10.24 25.01 3.48
N ASP A 41 -11.00 24.86 2.39
CA ASP A 41 -10.66 25.33 1.03
C ASP A 41 -9.26 24.87 0.59
N LEU A 42 -8.96 23.58 0.79
CA LEU A 42 -7.66 23.01 0.45
C LEU A 42 -7.54 22.76 -1.06
N ASN A 43 -6.44 23.22 -1.64
CA ASN A 43 -6.09 22.85 -3.00
C ASN A 43 -5.70 21.35 -3.12
N GLY A 44 -5.46 20.87 -4.34
CA GLY A 44 -5.12 19.49 -4.61
C GLY A 44 -3.82 19.06 -3.92
N THR A 45 -2.80 19.92 -3.94
CA THR A 45 -1.50 19.68 -3.28
C THR A 45 -1.66 19.55 -1.77
N GLN A 46 -2.41 20.42 -1.14
CA GLN A 46 -2.67 20.38 0.31
C GLN A 46 -3.44 19.11 0.70
N PHE A 47 -4.44 18.72 -0.09
CA PHE A 47 -5.13 17.44 0.10
C PHE A 47 -4.17 16.25 -0.04
N GLY A 48 -3.29 16.29 -1.05
CA GLY A 48 -2.27 15.29 -1.25
C GLY A 48 -1.33 15.15 -0.05
N ILE A 49 -0.85 16.28 0.52
CA ILE A 49 -0.01 16.30 1.72
C ILE A 49 -0.77 15.74 2.92
N LEU A 50 -2.03 16.17 3.13
CA LEU A 50 -2.86 15.71 4.24
C LEU A 50 -3.00 14.18 4.26
N THR A 51 -3.29 13.59 3.12
CA THR A 51 -3.46 12.13 2.98
C THR A 51 -2.15 11.37 3.03
N ALA A 52 -1.05 12.00 2.62
CA ALA A 52 0.28 11.39 2.51
C ALA A 52 1.07 11.38 3.83
N VAL A 53 0.89 12.36 4.71
CA VAL A 53 1.66 12.47 5.96
C VAL A 53 1.61 11.21 6.83
N PRO A 54 0.45 10.55 7.05
CA PRO A 54 0.42 9.28 7.77
C PRO A 54 1.25 8.19 7.09
N ILE A 55 1.32 8.21 5.76
CA ILE A 55 2.07 7.22 4.98
C ILE A 55 3.58 7.41 5.19
N LEU A 56 4.04 8.65 5.24
CA LEU A 56 5.44 8.98 5.50
C LEU A 56 5.91 8.42 6.86
N THR A 57 5.22 8.79 7.92
CA THR A 57 5.62 8.39 9.28
C THR A 57 5.47 6.88 9.50
N GLY A 58 4.45 6.26 8.93
CA GLY A 58 4.28 4.81 8.95
C GLY A 58 5.39 4.08 8.20
N SER A 59 5.90 4.65 7.11
CA SER A 59 6.99 4.07 6.34
C SER A 59 8.33 4.21 7.07
N LEU A 60 8.63 5.41 7.58
CA LEU A 60 9.86 5.67 8.33
C LEU A 60 9.94 4.86 9.62
N SER A 61 8.81 4.68 10.32
CA SER A 61 8.77 3.94 11.58
C SER A 61 9.04 2.43 11.43
N ARG A 62 8.93 1.86 10.22
CA ARG A 62 9.19 0.43 9.98
C ARG A 62 10.58 -0.02 10.41
N LEU A 63 11.60 0.80 10.17
CA LEU A 63 12.98 0.47 10.53
C LEU A 63 13.20 0.43 12.05
N PRO A 64 12.91 1.50 12.82
CA PRO A 64 13.09 1.49 14.27
C PRO A 64 12.15 0.50 14.96
N LEU A 65 10.90 0.35 14.52
CA LEU A 65 9.97 -0.61 15.10
C LEU A 65 10.38 -2.06 14.82
N GLY A 66 10.96 -2.35 13.64
CA GLY A 66 11.57 -3.65 13.34
C GLY A 66 12.69 -3.99 14.32
N ALA A 67 13.63 -3.06 14.54
CA ALA A 67 14.71 -3.22 15.50
C ALA A 67 14.19 -3.37 16.96
N MET A 68 13.19 -2.60 17.34
CA MET A 68 12.52 -2.74 18.65
C MET A 68 11.83 -4.10 18.80
N THR A 69 11.26 -4.64 17.73
CA THR A 69 10.63 -5.97 17.74
C THR A 69 11.62 -7.08 18.05
N ASP A 70 12.84 -6.99 17.54
CA ASP A 70 13.89 -7.94 17.83
C ASP A 70 14.38 -7.83 19.28
N ARG A 71 14.35 -6.62 19.85
CA ARG A 71 14.81 -6.36 21.22
C ARG A 71 13.76 -6.62 22.30
N TYR A 72 12.53 -6.20 22.08
CA TYR A 72 11.45 -6.19 23.07
C TYR A 72 10.35 -7.22 22.80
N GLY A 73 10.36 -7.84 21.61
CA GLY A 73 9.34 -8.80 21.17
C GLY A 73 8.16 -8.12 20.46
N GLY A 74 7.61 -8.85 19.48
CA GLY A 74 6.56 -8.30 18.60
C GLY A 74 5.29 -7.90 19.32
N ARG A 75 4.86 -8.67 20.33
CA ARG A 75 3.64 -8.37 21.11
C ARG A 75 3.68 -6.99 21.76
N LEU A 76 4.75 -6.67 22.49
CA LEU A 76 4.85 -5.42 23.24
C LEU A 76 5.00 -4.21 22.31
N VAL A 77 5.80 -4.36 21.24
CA VAL A 77 6.02 -3.27 20.29
C VAL A 77 4.74 -2.97 19.51
N PHE A 78 4.04 -4.00 19.01
CA PHE A 78 2.78 -3.83 18.31
C PHE A 78 1.75 -3.12 19.17
N LEU A 79 1.55 -3.60 20.39
CA LEU A 79 0.62 -3.01 21.36
C LEU A 79 1.00 -1.59 21.70
N GLY A 80 2.29 -1.30 21.94
CA GLY A 80 2.78 0.04 22.24
C GLY A 80 2.43 1.05 21.15
N VAL A 81 2.57 0.67 19.89
CA VAL A 81 2.19 1.53 18.76
C VAL A 81 0.69 1.79 18.73
N LEU A 82 -0.17 0.78 18.99
CA LEU A 82 -1.61 0.96 19.04
C LEU A 82 -2.01 1.94 20.16
N ILE A 83 -1.39 1.81 21.36
CA ILE A 83 -1.66 2.68 22.51
C ILE A 83 -1.23 4.12 22.23
N VAL A 84 -0.06 4.32 21.62
CA VAL A 84 0.46 5.66 21.29
C VAL A 84 -0.39 6.33 20.21
N ALA A 85 -0.92 5.60 19.26
CA ALA A 85 -1.75 6.15 18.20
C ALA A 85 -3.18 6.51 18.66
N LEU A 86 -3.71 5.83 19.66
CA LEU A 86 -5.11 5.99 20.10
C LEU A 86 -5.48 7.45 20.45
N PRO A 87 -4.71 8.19 21.26
CA PRO A 87 -5.02 9.58 21.56
C PRO A 87 -5.04 10.45 20.30
N ALA A 88 -4.11 10.25 19.37
CA ALA A 88 -4.04 11.03 18.14
C ALA A 88 -5.27 10.78 17.24
N ILE A 89 -5.73 9.51 17.16
CA ILE A 89 -6.97 9.17 16.43
C ILE A 89 -8.15 9.92 17.05
N TRP A 90 -8.31 9.85 18.37
CA TRP A 90 -9.42 10.49 19.05
C TRP A 90 -9.37 12.02 18.98
N LEU A 91 -8.20 12.64 19.11
CA LEU A 91 -8.01 14.08 19.04
C LEU A 91 -8.31 14.66 17.65
N THR A 92 -8.26 13.85 16.59
CA THR A 92 -8.52 14.32 15.21
C THR A 92 -9.90 14.95 15.05
N GLN A 93 -10.91 14.52 15.81
CA GLN A 93 -12.25 15.11 15.78
C GLN A 93 -12.31 16.59 16.18
N PHE A 94 -11.34 17.05 16.96
CA PHE A 94 -11.28 18.44 17.48
C PHE A 94 -10.39 19.35 16.61
N ALA A 95 -9.74 18.79 15.57
CA ALA A 95 -8.85 19.57 14.73
C ALA A 95 -9.66 20.53 13.84
N THR A 96 -9.33 21.81 13.92
CA THR A 96 -9.98 22.88 13.15
C THR A 96 -9.04 23.55 12.16
N GLN A 97 -7.74 23.26 12.25
CA GLN A 97 -6.71 23.87 11.42
C GLN A 97 -5.90 22.80 10.67
N TYR A 98 -5.45 23.13 9.47
CA TYR A 98 -4.70 22.23 8.61
C TYR A 98 -3.45 21.64 9.28
N TRP A 99 -2.62 22.47 9.97
CA TRP A 99 -1.41 21.99 10.65
C TRP A 99 -1.69 21.00 11.79
N GLN A 100 -2.85 21.14 12.49
CA GLN A 100 -3.27 20.18 13.53
C GLN A 100 -3.54 18.81 12.93
N LEU A 101 -4.22 18.78 11.79
CA LEU A 101 -4.51 17.55 11.04
C LEU A 101 -3.22 16.88 10.56
N LEU A 102 -2.24 17.67 10.10
CA LEU A 102 -0.93 17.13 9.70
C LEU A 102 -0.17 16.54 10.90
N ALA A 103 -0.14 17.23 12.03
CA ALA A 103 0.52 16.75 13.25
C ALA A 103 -0.11 15.45 13.78
N LEU A 104 -1.44 15.42 13.86
CA LEU A 104 -2.19 14.22 14.25
C LEU A 104 -2.03 13.10 13.25
N GLY A 105 -2.09 13.40 11.94
CA GLY A 105 -1.82 12.45 10.88
C GLY A 105 -0.43 11.82 10.96
N ALA A 106 0.59 12.62 11.31
CA ALA A 106 1.95 12.11 11.55
C ALA A 106 2.00 11.14 12.75
N CYS A 107 1.31 11.42 13.82
CA CYS A 107 1.23 10.52 14.99
C CYS A 107 0.45 9.22 14.64
N ILE A 108 -0.69 9.36 13.98
CA ILE A 108 -1.52 8.23 13.51
C ILE A 108 -0.72 7.34 12.57
N GLY A 109 0.12 7.94 11.73
CA GLY A 109 0.92 7.23 10.76
C GLY A 109 1.79 6.12 11.36
N LEU A 110 2.21 6.22 12.62
CA LEU A 110 3.00 5.19 13.31
C LEU A 110 2.40 3.80 13.22
N VAL A 111 1.05 3.67 13.14
CA VAL A 111 0.38 2.37 12.98
C VAL A 111 0.78 1.63 11.71
N GLY A 112 1.20 2.35 10.65
CA GLY A 112 1.72 1.77 9.41
C GLY A 112 3.03 1.00 9.62
N GLY A 113 3.81 1.33 10.65
CA GLY A 113 5.01 0.61 11.07
C GLY A 113 4.73 -0.77 11.64
N ASN A 114 3.51 -1.02 12.14
CA ASN A 114 3.09 -2.34 12.63
C ASN A 114 3.10 -3.43 11.55
N PHE A 115 3.21 -3.07 10.27
CA PHE A 115 3.47 -4.04 9.22
C PHE A 115 4.77 -4.84 9.47
N SER A 116 5.88 -4.16 9.72
CA SER A 116 7.17 -4.80 9.99
C SER A 116 7.14 -5.60 11.30
N VAL A 117 6.52 -5.04 12.33
CA VAL A 117 6.36 -5.70 13.64
C VAL A 117 5.55 -6.98 13.51
N GLY A 118 4.40 -6.91 12.85
CA GLY A 118 3.47 -8.02 12.73
C GLY A 118 3.98 -9.14 11.82
N ILE A 119 4.67 -8.82 10.73
CA ILE A 119 5.34 -9.84 9.90
C ILE A 119 6.38 -10.62 10.72
N THR A 120 7.27 -9.92 11.43
CA THR A 120 8.31 -10.53 12.24
C THR A 120 7.71 -11.34 13.39
N TYR A 121 6.69 -10.78 14.04
CA TYR A 121 5.99 -11.45 15.14
C TYR A 121 5.29 -12.73 14.67
N THR A 122 4.58 -12.67 13.54
CA THR A 122 3.93 -13.85 12.94
C THR A 122 4.96 -14.91 12.55
N ALA A 123 6.03 -14.52 11.86
CA ALA A 123 7.05 -15.44 11.38
C ALA A 123 7.71 -16.25 12.52
N LYS A 124 7.92 -15.64 13.69
CA LYS A 124 8.51 -16.31 14.86
C LYS A 124 7.64 -17.44 15.47
N TRP A 125 6.33 -17.46 15.16
CA TRP A 125 5.40 -18.47 15.69
C TRP A 125 5.15 -19.64 14.73
N PHE A 126 5.61 -19.54 13.46
CA PHE A 126 5.38 -20.56 12.44
C PHE A 126 6.69 -21.17 11.96
N GLU A 127 6.67 -22.47 11.67
CA GLU A 127 7.79 -23.19 11.07
C GLU A 127 8.04 -22.71 9.63
N LYS A 128 9.27 -22.87 9.13
CA LYS A 128 9.71 -22.30 7.84
C LYS A 128 8.80 -22.71 6.65
N ASP A 129 8.27 -23.91 6.67
CA ASP A 129 7.35 -24.45 5.65
C ASP A 129 5.98 -23.75 5.62
N ARG A 130 5.54 -23.14 6.73
CA ARG A 130 4.26 -22.47 6.89
C ARG A 130 4.34 -20.96 7.06
N GLN A 131 5.53 -20.42 7.21
CA GLN A 131 5.74 -18.97 7.39
C GLN A 131 5.19 -18.16 6.23
N GLY A 132 5.40 -18.62 4.98
CA GLY A 132 4.91 -17.92 3.79
C GLY A 132 3.39 -17.74 3.80
N LEU A 133 2.65 -18.81 4.13
CA LEU A 133 1.20 -18.75 4.24
C LEU A 133 0.75 -17.82 5.39
N ALA A 134 1.38 -17.94 6.57
CA ALA A 134 1.02 -17.12 7.72
C ALA A 134 1.28 -15.63 7.47
N MET A 135 2.42 -15.28 6.88
CA MET A 135 2.74 -13.91 6.49
C MET A 135 1.81 -13.38 5.38
N GLY A 136 1.37 -14.27 4.47
CA GLY A 136 0.37 -13.94 3.44
C GLY A 136 -0.98 -13.61 4.04
N ILE A 137 -1.46 -14.40 5.01
CA ILE A 137 -2.71 -14.14 5.76
C ILE A 137 -2.60 -12.82 6.53
N PHE A 138 -1.51 -12.60 7.26
CA PHE A 138 -1.26 -11.33 7.93
C PHE A 138 -1.28 -10.15 6.94
N GLY A 139 -0.63 -10.29 5.79
CA GLY A 139 -0.58 -9.27 4.74
C GLY A 139 -1.94 -8.95 4.11
N ALA A 140 -2.92 -9.86 4.18
CA ALA A 140 -4.29 -9.60 3.74
C ALA A 140 -4.98 -8.52 4.60
N GLY A 141 -4.45 -8.18 5.78
CA GLY A 141 -4.89 -7.04 6.58
C GLY A 141 -4.82 -5.67 5.85
N ASN A 142 -4.08 -5.58 4.73
CA ASN A 142 -4.17 -4.42 3.83
C ASN A 142 -5.60 -4.13 3.33
N ALA A 143 -6.50 -5.12 3.38
CA ALA A 143 -7.93 -4.95 3.09
C ALA A 143 -8.61 -3.92 4.02
N GLY A 144 -7.98 -3.52 5.14
CA GLY A 144 -8.44 -2.43 6.00
C GLY A 144 -8.70 -1.13 5.25
N ALA A 145 -7.95 -0.84 4.18
CA ALA A 145 -8.23 0.29 3.31
C ALA A 145 -9.60 0.21 2.60
N ALA A 146 -10.06 -1.01 2.26
CA ALA A 146 -11.42 -1.18 1.73
C ALA A 146 -12.47 -1.04 2.84
N VAL A 147 -12.19 -1.51 4.05
CA VAL A 147 -13.09 -1.37 5.21
C VAL A 147 -13.38 0.10 5.49
N THR A 148 -12.35 0.96 5.47
CA THR A 148 -12.56 2.41 5.67
C THR A 148 -13.42 3.03 4.59
N LYS A 149 -13.31 2.57 3.33
CA LYS A 149 -14.13 3.05 2.20
C LYS A 149 -15.62 2.70 2.31
N TYR A 150 -15.96 1.64 3.05
CA TYR A 150 -17.36 1.32 3.35
C TYR A 150 -17.88 2.07 4.58
N ILE A 151 -17.08 2.15 5.65
CA ILE A 151 -17.53 2.70 6.94
C ILE A 151 -17.51 4.23 6.91
N ALA A 152 -16.37 4.84 6.52
CA ALA A 152 -16.17 6.27 6.69
C ALA A 152 -17.18 7.13 5.90
N PRO A 153 -17.50 6.88 4.60
CA PRO A 153 -18.47 7.69 3.89
C PRO A 153 -19.88 7.64 4.48
N THR A 154 -20.31 6.47 4.95
CA THR A 154 -21.60 6.30 5.61
C THR A 154 -21.67 7.14 6.90
N VAL A 155 -20.61 7.08 7.72
CA VAL A 155 -20.51 7.88 8.94
C VAL A 155 -20.44 9.37 8.63
N ILE A 156 -19.69 9.78 7.60
CA ILE A 156 -19.59 11.17 7.15
C ILE A 156 -20.96 11.74 6.80
N ILE A 157 -21.76 11.00 6.03
CA ILE A 157 -23.09 11.45 5.62
C ILE A 157 -24.06 11.54 6.80
N MET A 158 -24.02 10.59 7.73
CA MET A 158 -24.99 10.50 8.82
C MET A 158 -24.65 11.38 10.01
N LEU A 159 -23.36 11.51 10.34
CA LEU A 159 -22.89 12.07 11.61
C LEU A 159 -21.79 13.14 11.45
N GLY A 160 -21.36 13.42 10.22
CA GLY A 160 -20.24 14.31 9.94
C GLY A 160 -18.88 13.61 10.05
N TRP A 161 -17.86 14.22 9.43
CA TRP A 161 -16.52 13.62 9.35
C TRP A 161 -15.83 13.48 10.73
N GLN A 162 -16.14 14.34 11.69
CA GLN A 162 -15.59 14.32 13.06
C GLN A 162 -15.94 13.03 13.81
N SER A 163 -17.06 12.40 13.44
CA SER A 163 -17.50 11.13 14.05
C SER A 163 -16.67 9.93 13.60
N VAL A 164 -16.01 10.01 12.43
CA VAL A 164 -15.18 8.90 11.92
C VAL A 164 -14.00 8.62 12.85
N PRO A 165 -13.11 9.60 13.17
CA PRO A 165 -12.01 9.35 14.10
C PRO A 165 -12.48 8.94 15.49
N ASN A 166 -13.65 9.40 15.95
CA ASN A 166 -14.21 8.98 17.23
C ASN A 166 -14.58 7.49 17.23
N ILE A 167 -15.31 7.04 16.22
CA ILE A 167 -15.65 5.62 16.04
C ILE A 167 -14.38 4.78 15.87
N TYR A 168 -13.41 5.26 15.09
CA TYR A 168 -12.14 4.55 14.87
C TYR A 168 -11.28 4.46 16.13
N ALA A 169 -11.34 5.47 17.02
CA ALA A 169 -10.71 5.41 18.32
C ALA A 169 -11.37 4.32 19.21
N ALA A 170 -12.68 4.22 19.20
CA ALA A 170 -13.41 3.17 19.93
C ALA A 170 -13.04 1.76 19.38
N ILE A 171 -13.03 1.58 18.07
CA ILE A 171 -12.59 0.33 17.43
C ILE A 171 -11.14 0.02 17.78
N MET A 172 -10.24 1.02 17.79
CA MET A 172 -8.83 0.85 18.15
C MET A 172 -8.69 0.44 19.61
N LEU A 173 -9.47 1.01 20.52
CA LEU A 173 -9.48 0.59 21.93
C LEU A 173 -9.91 -0.87 22.09
N ILE A 174 -10.97 -1.29 21.42
CA ILE A 174 -11.41 -2.69 21.37
C ILE A 174 -10.29 -3.58 20.80
N THR A 175 -9.64 -3.13 19.73
CA THR A 175 -8.51 -3.86 19.10
C THR A 175 -7.35 -4.04 20.07
N ILE A 176 -6.99 -3.00 20.85
CA ILE A 176 -5.97 -3.07 21.91
C ILE A 176 -6.31 -4.15 22.93
N LEU A 177 -7.56 -4.15 23.42
CA LEU A 177 -8.02 -5.15 24.39
C LEU A 177 -8.00 -6.57 23.82
N LEU A 178 -8.55 -6.77 22.62
CA LEU A 178 -8.52 -8.07 21.95
C LEU A 178 -7.09 -8.55 21.71
N PHE A 179 -6.21 -7.67 21.23
CA PHE A 179 -4.82 -7.99 20.97
C PHE A 179 -4.11 -8.37 22.28
N TRP A 180 -4.35 -7.66 23.38
CA TRP A 180 -3.79 -7.97 24.68
C TRP A 180 -4.21 -9.34 25.19
N PHE A 181 -5.47 -9.72 25.08
CA PHE A 181 -5.97 -11.00 25.59
C PHE A 181 -5.66 -12.20 24.71
N PHE A 182 -5.63 -12.04 23.39
CA PHE A 182 -5.50 -13.13 22.44
C PHE A 182 -4.09 -13.32 21.88
N THR A 183 -3.11 -12.49 22.26
CA THR A 183 -1.73 -12.66 21.82
C THR A 183 -0.82 -13.11 22.98
N TYR A 184 0.27 -13.76 22.64
CA TYR A 184 1.22 -14.33 23.57
C TYR A 184 2.62 -13.83 23.29
N SER A 185 3.46 -13.71 24.34
CA SER A 185 4.87 -13.37 24.18
C SER A 185 5.62 -14.54 23.52
N ASP A 186 6.61 -14.22 22.69
CA ASP A 186 7.45 -15.20 22.01
C ASP A 186 8.21 -16.06 23.02
N PRO A 187 8.08 -17.40 23.01
CA PRO A 187 8.77 -18.28 23.95
C PRO A 187 10.29 -18.32 23.73
N ALA A 188 10.75 -18.00 22.52
CA ALA A 188 12.17 -18.02 22.13
C ALA A 188 12.80 -16.63 22.11
N HIS A 189 12.26 -15.66 22.87
CA HIS A 189 12.80 -14.29 22.90
C HIS A 189 14.21 -14.29 23.53
N ARG A 190 15.17 -14.92 22.85
CA ARG A 190 16.60 -14.62 23.05
C ARG A 190 16.84 -13.25 22.42
N ARG A 191 17.45 -12.34 23.19
CA ARG A 191 17.96 -11.07 22.73
C ARG A 191 18.84 -11.33 21.49
N SER A 192 18.22 -11.33 20.32
CA SER A 192 18.93 -11.26 19.06
C SER A 192 19.67 -9.93 19.07
N GLN A 193 20.97 -9.96 18.84
CA GLN A 193 21.71 -8.74 18.56
C GLN A 193 21.16 -8.24 17.22
N GLY A 194 20.22 -7.30 17.29
CA GLY A 194 19.58 -6.73 16.10
C GLY A 194 20.66 -6.25 15.12
N THR A 195 20.45 -6.48 13.85
CA THR A 195 21.32 -5.98 12.78
C THR A 195 21.59 -4.50 12.99
N SER A 196 22.86 -4.12 13.11
CA SER A 196 23.23 -2.73 13.40
C SER A 196 22.75 -1.83 12.26
N LEU A 197 22.27 -0.61 12.55
CA LEU A 197 21.89 0.38 11.54
C LEU A 197 23.00 0.58 10.50
N ARG A 198 24.25 0.44 10.88
CA ARG A 198 25.41 0.54 10.00
C ARG A 198 25.45 -0.59 8.94
N ALA A 199 25.02 -1.82 9.31
CA ALA A 199 24.89 -2.91 8.34
C ALA A 199 23.75 -2.63 7.34
N GLN A 200 22.69 -1.96 7.79
CA GLN A 200 21.57 -1.53 6.95
C GLN A 200 22.02 -0.53 5.87
N TRP A 201 22.84 0.44 6.23
CA TRP A 201 23.38 1.40 5.27
C TRP A 201 24.29 0.76 4.21
N LYS A 202 25.01 -0.30 4.57
CA LYS A 202 25.91 -0.99 3.62
C LYS A 202 25.15 -1.67 2.49
N VAL A 203 23.92 -2.16 2.74
CA VAL A 203 23.07 -2.79 1.74
C VAL A 203 22.57 -1.79 0.69
N LEU A 204 22.44 -0.51 1.04
CA LEU A 204 22.08 0.55 0.09
C LEU A 204 23.13 0.79 -1.01
N ASN A 205 24.35 0.29 -0.82
CA ASN A 205 25.42 0.38 -1.84
C ASN A 205 25.23 -0.70 -2.94
N ASP A 206 24.35 -1.68 -2.76
CA ASP A 206 24.03 -2.65 -3.81
C ASP A 206 23.01 -2.06 -4.80
N PRO A 207 23.40 -1.82 -6.06
CA PRO A 207 22.50 -1.24 -7.07
C PRO A 207 21.27 -2.11 -7.36
N ARG A 208 21.32 -3.42 -7.05
CA ARG A 208 20.19 -4.34 -7.23
C ARG A 208 19.04 -4.02 -6.29
N VAL A 209 19.33 -3.56 -5.06
CA VAL A 209 18.31 -3.17 -4.09
C VAL A 209 17.45 -2.03 -4.61
N TRP A 210 18.06 -1.06 -5.32
CA TRP A 210 17.34 0.09 -5.87
C TRP A 210 16.32 -0.28 -6.96
N LYS A 211 16.60 -1.30 -7.77
CA LYS A 211 15.60 -1.80 -8.75
C LYS A 211 14.37 -2.36 -8.05
N TYR A 212 14.55 -3.11 -6.95
CA TYR A 212 13.42 -3.65 -6.18
C TYR A 212 12.67 -2.55 -5.40
N CYS A 213 13.40 -1.54 -4.91
CA CYS A 213 12.81 -0.32 -4.35
C CYS A 213 11.89 0.35 -5.36
N GLN A 214 12.35 0.51 -6.60
CA GLN A 214 11.56 1.09 -7.67
C GLN A 214 10.33 0.25 -8.01
N TYR A 215 10.49 -1.07 -8.20
CA TYR A 215 9.35 -1.94 -8.51
C TYR A 215 8.30 -1.93 -7.40
N TYR A 216 8.75 -1.97 -6.15
CA TYR A 216 7.84 -1.96 -5.01
C TYR A 216 7.19 -0.59 -4.80
N SER A 217 7.87 0.50 -5.16
CA SER A 217 7.28 1.84 -5.17
C SER A 217 6.13 1.95 -6.16
N VAL A 218 6.17 1.25 -7.31
CA VAL A 218 5.05 1.19 -8.25
C VAL A 218 3.90 0.37 -7.69
N VAL A 219 4.16 -0.91 -7.34
CA VAL A 219 3.06 -1.83 -7.02
C VAL A 219 2.47 -1.62 -5.62
N PHE A 220 3.26 -1.19 -4.64
CA PHE A 220 2.78 -0.89 -3.29
C PHE A 220 2.57 0.60 -3.08
N GLY A 221 3.52 1.44 -3.47
CA GLY A 221 3.37 2.89 -3.38
C GLY A 221 2.23 3.39 -4.26
N GLY A 222 2.16 2.89 -5.51
CA GLY A 222 1.02 3.14 -6.40
C GLY A 222 -0.32 2.71 -5.79
N TYR A 223 -0.37 1.50 -5.24
CA TYR A 223 -1.58 1.03 -4.55
C TYR A 223 -2.02 1.97 -3.42
N VAL A 224 -1.10 2.37 -2.56
CA VAL A 224 -1.42 3.27 -1.44
C VAL A 224 -1.81 4.65 -1.95
N GLY A 225 -1.00 5.27 -2.81
CA GLY A 225 -1.25 6.61 -3.32
C GLY A 225 -2.57 6.73 -4.08
N VAL A 226 -2.84 5.78 -4.98
CA VAL A 226 -4.10 5.72 -5.71
C VAL A 226 -5.27 5.48 -4.77
N SER A 227 -5.16 4.56 -3.81
CA SER A 227 -6.27 4.28 -2.88
C SER A 227 -6.68 5.51 -2.06
N LEU A 228 -5.74 6.38 -1.70
CA LEU A 228 -6.01 7.62 -0.96
C LEU A 228 -6.66 8.71 -1.83
N TRP A 229 -6.36 8.73 -3.13
CA TRP A 229 -6.85 9.75 -4.06
C TRP A 229 -8.18 9.39 -4.72
N LEU A 230 -8.50 8.11 -4.78
CA LEU A 230 -9.49 7.56 -5.70
C LEU A 230 -10.92 8.02 -5.43
N THR A 231 -11.33 8.15 -4.16
CA THR A 231 -12.68 8.65 -3.81
C THR A 231 -12.88 10.07 -4.30
N ARG A 232 -11.91 10.95 -4.04
CA ARG A 232 -11.95 12.34 -4.54
C ARG A 232 -11.95 12.39 -6.07
N TYR A 233 -11.18 11.52 -6.74
CA TYR A 233 -11.15 11.44 -8.20
C TYR A 233 -12.52 11.09 -8.78
N TYR A 234 -13.18 10.06 -8.25
CA TYR A 234 -14.52 9.69 -8.71
C TYR A 234 -15.58 10.78 -8.48
N MET A 235 -15.45 11.52 -7.37
CA MET A 235 -16.35 12.64 -7.10
C MET A 235 -16.14 13.79 -8.10
N ASN A 236 -14.90 14.17 -8.34
CA ASN A 236 -14.57 15.34 -9.15
C ASN A 236 -14.72 15.06 -10.65
N GLU A 237 -14.31 13.89 -11.14
CA GLU A 237 -14.30 13.56 -12.56
C GLU A 237 -15.65 13.05 -13.06
N TYR A 238 -16.32 12.24 -12.22
CA TYR A 238 -17.59 11.59 -12.60
C TYR A 238 -18.82 12.15 -11.87
N GLY A 239 -18.65 13.16 -11.02
CA GLY A 239 -19.76 13.76 -10.28
C GLY A 239 -20.48 12.83 -9.30
N LEU A 240 -19.81 11.77 -8.82
CA LEU A 240 -20.41 10.77 -7.94
C LEU A 240 -20.46 11.29 -6.49
N GLY A 241 -21.52 10.94 -5.77
CA GLY A 241 -21.57 11.19 -4.32
C GLY A 241 -20.49 10.38 -3.59
N ILE A 242 -20.00 10.88 -2.44
CA ILE A 242 -18.90 10.31 -1.67
C ILE A 242 -19.06 8.82 -1.38
N GLN A 243 -20.28 8.38 -1.04
CA GLN A 243 -20.55 6.96 -0.72
C GLN A 243 -20.36 6.06 -1.93
N LEU A 244 -20.94 6.44 -3.08
CA LEU A 244 -20.82 5.65 -4.31
C LEU A 244 -19.38 5.67 -4.84
N ALA A 245 -18.73 6.84 -4.81
CA ALA A 245 -17.33 7.01 -5.19
C ALA A 245 -16.40 6.09 -4.38
N ALA A 246 -16.56 6.05 -3.06
CA ALA A 246 -15.77 5.21 -2.18
C ALA A 246 -16.05 3.70 -2.38
N VAL A 247 -17.33 3.32 -2.56
CA VAL A 247 -17.70 1.91 -2.84
C VAL A 247 -17.11 1.45 -4.17
N ILE A 248 -17.20 2.24 -5.23
CA ILE A 248 -16.59 1.89 -6.53
C ILE A 248 -15.06 1.83 -6.40
N ALA A 249 -14.43 2.70 -5.62
CA ALA A 249 -12.99 2.67 -5.37
C ALA A 249 -12.52 1.34 -4.74
N THR A 250 -13.41 0.61 -4.05
CA THR A 250 -13.06 -0.72 -3.50
C THR A 250 -12.80 -1.78 -4.58
N VAL A 251 -13.26 -1.58 -5.81
CA VAL A 251 -12.97 -2.44 -6.97
C VAL A 251 -11.45 -2.54 -7.22
N PHE A 252 -10.71 -1.49 -6.91
CA PHE A 252 -9.24 -1.50 -6.93
C PHE A 252 -8.63 -1.99 -5.61
N VAL A 253 -9.12 -1.44 -4.49
CA VAL A 253 -8.47 -1.55 -3.18
C VAL A 253 -8.59 -2.96 -2.62
N LEU A 254 -9.78 -3.55 -2.67
CA LEU A 254 -10.05 -4.86 -2.07
C LEU A 254 -9.32 -6.00 -2.80
N PRO A 255 -9.45 -6.16 -4.14
CA PRO A 255 -8.72 -7.21 -4.86
C PRO A 255 -7.21 -7.06 -4.71
N SER A 256 -6.67 -5.85 -4.82
CA SER A 256 -5.23 -5.60 -4.66
C SER A 256 -4.71 -5.93 -3.25
N GLY A 257 -5.56 -5.81 -2.23
CA GLY A 257 -5.24 -6.22 -0.85
C GLY A 257 -5.17 -7.74 -0.68
N VAL A 258 -6.16 -8.45 -1.23
CA VAL A 258 -6.38 -9.88 -0.96
C VAL A 258 -5.60 -10.80 -1.90
N ILE A 259 -5.48 -10.45 -3.20
CA ILE A 259 -4.87 -11.30 -4.25
C ILE A 259 -3.39 -11.63 -4.01
N ARG A 260 -2.75 -10.98 -3.05
CA ARG A 260 -1.31 -11.12 -2.76
C ARG A 260 -0.87 -12.57 -2.53
N ALA A 261 -1.69 -13.37 -1.83
CA ALA A 261 -1.39 -14.79 -1.60
C ALA A 261 -1.34 -15.58 -2.90
N PHE A 262 -2.27 -15.33 -3.82
CA PHE A 262 -2.27 -15.92 -5.16
C PHE A 262 -1.06 -15.46 -5.97
N GLY A 263 -0.65 -14.19 -5.85
CA GLY A 263 0.55 -13.66 -6.49
C GLY A 263 1.84 -14.38 -6.06
N GLY A 264 1.94 -14.77 -4.78
CA GLY A 264 3.04 -15.59 -4.29
C GLY A 264 3.09 -16.96 -4.97
N TRP A 265 1.97 -17.68 -4.97
CA TRP A 265 1.85 -18.97 -5.68
C TRP A 265 2.19 -18.86 -7.16
N LEU A 266 1.71 -17.81 -7.84
CA LEU A 266 1.99 -17.58 -9.25
C LEU A 266 3.51 -17.38 -9.50
N SER A 267 4.16 -16.64 -8.59
CA SER A 267 5.60 -16.37 -8.65
C SER A 267 6.45 -17.62 -8.37
N ASP A 268 5.97 -18.52 -7.52
CA ASP A 268 6.61 -19.82 -7.29
C ASP A 268 6.54 -20.71 -8.53
N ARG A 269 5.44 -20.65 -9.28
CA ARG A 269 5.20 -21.51 -10.45
C ARG A 269 5.84 -20.99 -11.74
N PHE A 270 5.79 -19.69 -11.99
CA PHE A 270 6.22 -19.07 -13.26
C PHE A 270 7.47 -18.21 -13.14
N GLY A 271 8.03 -18.11 -11.93
CA GLY A 271 9.17 -17.26 -11.63
C GLY A 271 8.78 -15.80 -11.34
N ALA A 272 9.48 -15.20 -10.38
CA ALA A 272 9.21 -13.84 -9.94
C ALA A 272 9.35 -12.79 -11.06
N HIS A 273 10.34 -13.00 -11.96
CA HIS A 273 10.57 -12.11 -13.10
C HIS A 273 9.38 -12.06 -14.06
N THR A 274 8.95 -13.22 -14.57
CA THR A 274 7.86 -13.33 -15.53
C THR A 274 6.58 -12.73 -14.98
N VAL A 275 6.27 -13.01 -13.70
CA VAL A 275 5.08 -12.48 -13.03
C VAL A 275 5.15 -10.97 -12.88
N THR A 276 6.28 -10.42 -12.39
CA THR A 276 6.44 -8.96 -12.24
C THR A 276 6.35 -8.27 -13.60
N TRP A 277 7.02 -8.80 -14.61
CA TRP A 277 7.00 -8.29 -15.99
C TRP A 277 5.58 -8.22 -16.54
N THR A 278 4.85 -9.31 -16.46
CA THR A 278 3.45 -9.38 -16.91
C THR A 278 2.55 -8.39 -16.17
N CYS A 279 2.71 -8.27 -14.84
CA CYS A 279 1.96 -7.29 -14.03
C CYS A 279 2.26 -5.85 -14.44
N MET A 280 3.52 -5.51 -14.71
CA MET A 280 3.91 -4.17 -15.15
C MET A 280 3.31 -3.84 -16.51
N TRP A 281 3.34 -4.76 -17.48
CA TRP A 281 2.72 -4.55 -18.80
C TRP A 281 1.21 -4.44 -18.73
N ALA A 282 0.55 -5.32 -17.98
CA ALA A 282 -0.91 -5.23 -17.78
C ALA A 282 -1.31 -3.88 -17.16
N SER A 283 -0.55 -3.42 -16.16
CA SER A 283 -0.76 -2.11 -15.55
C SER A 283 -0.52 -0.97 -16.53
N LEU A 284 0.55 -1.05 -17.36
CA LEU A 284 0.89 -0.01 -18.32
C LEU A 284 -0.23 0.20 -19.34
N ILE A 285 -0.77 -0.89 -19.89
CA ILE A 285 -1.87 -0.84 -20.87
C ILE A 285 -3.12 -0.22 -20.24
N ALA A 286 -3.49 -0.67 -19.04
CA ALA A 286 -4.65 -0.15 -18.34
C ALA A 286 -4.48 1.34 -17.97
N LEU A 287 -3.30 1.74 -17.48
CA LEU A 287 -2.98 3.13 -17.15
C LEU A 287 -2.93 4.01 -18.39
N PHE A 288 -2.49 3.49 -19.55
CA PHE A 288 -2.56 4.23 -20.81
C PHE A 288 -4.00 4.59 -21.18
N ILE A 289 -4.92 3.63 -21.07
CA ILE A 289 -6.35 3.87 -21.31
C ILE A 289 -6.87 4.94 -20.34
N MET A 290 -6.55 4.81 -19.04
CA MET A 290 -7.02 5.74 -18.01
C MET A 290 -6.43 7.15 -18.13
N SER A 291 -5.30 7.30 -18.82
CA SER A 291 -4.60 8.59 -18.99
C SER A 291 -5.27 9.52 -20.00
N TYR A 292 -6.25 9.03 -20.77
CA TYR A 292 -6.88 9.83 -21.81
C TYR A 292 -7.89 10.81 -21.20
N PRO A 293 -7.71 12.15 -21.36
CA PRO A 293 -8.64 13.14 -20.80
C PRO A 293 -9.93 13.20 -21.60
N ALA A 294 -11.00 13.69 -20.99
CA ALA A 294 -12.21 14.06 -21.71
C ALA A 294 -11.85 15.14 -22.76
N THR A 295 -12.10 14.85 -24.02
CA THR A 295 -11.66 15.68 -25.13
C THR A 295 -12.83 15.96 -26.04
N HIS A 296 -12.97 17.23 -26.45
CA HIS A 296 -13.94 17.69 -27.44
C HIS A 296 -13.22 18.04 -28.74
N TYR A 297 -13.66 17.46 -29.83
CA TYR A 297 -13.13 17.71 -31.16
C TYR A 297 -14.15 18.49 -32.00
N SER A 298 -13.68 19.53 -32.66
CA SER A 298 -14.42 20.25 -33.67
C SER A 298 -13.68 20.06 -35.00
N VAL A 299 -14.31 19.35 -35.94
CA VAL A 299 -13.73 19.00 -37.24
C VAL A 299 -14.58 19.63 -38.33
N GLN A 300 -13.94 20.23 -39.32
CA GLN A 300 -14.66 20.77 -40.49
C GLN A 300 -15.37 19.64 -41.26
N ALA A 301 -16.65 19.82 -41.53
CA ALA A 301 -17.43 18.86 -42.31
C ALA A 301 -16.87 18.74 -43.73
N ALA A 302 -16.93 17.52 -44.29
CA ALA A 302 -16.57 17.29 -45.69
C ALA A 302 -17.42 18.18 -46.60
N GLY A 303 -16.76 19.03 -47.44
CA GLY A 303 -17.43 20.00 -48.33
C GLY A 303 -17.51 21.42 -47.79
N GLY A 304 -16.88 21.74 -46.66
CA GLY A 304 -16.70 23.10 -46.15
C GLY A 304 -17.95 23.74 -45.54
N GLN A 305 -19.04 23.00 -45.33
CA GLN A 305 -20.29 23.51 -44.76
C GLN A 305 -20.42 23.11 -43.29
N GLY A 306 -19.83 23.92 -42.40
CA GLY A 306 -20.01 23.77 -40.96
C GLY A 306 -18.93 22.90 -40.26
N THR A 307 -19.06 22.80 -38.96
CA THR A 307 -18.20 21.98 -38.08
C THR A 307 -19.01 20.86 -37.45
N VAL A 308 -18.43 19.65 -37.39
CA VAL A 308 -18.97 18.52 -36.64
C VAL A 308 -18.24 18.46 -35.33
N GLU A 309 -18.99 18.53 -34.24
CA GLU A 309 -18.45 18.40 -32.90
C GLU A 309 -18.69 16.99 -32.37
N PHE A 310 -17.67 16.35 -31.83
CA PHE A 310 -17.80 15.11 -31.10
C PHE A 310 -16.87 15.10 -29.90
N GLY A 311 -17.39 14.53 -28.80
CA GLY A 311 -16.64 14.38 -27.55
C GLY A 311 -16.30 12.93 -27.31
N PHE A 312 -15.14 12.71 -26.73
CA PHE A 312 -14.75 11.42 -26.20
C PHE A 312 -14.42 11.56 -24.71
N ALA A 313 -15.08 10.77 -23.88
CA ALA A 313 -14.77 10.66 -22.47
C ALA A 313 -14.82 9.18 -22.07
N ILE A 314 -13.90 8.77 -21.22
CA ILE A 314 -13.89 7.39 -20.72
C ILE A 314 -15.06 7.23 -19.74
N PRO A 315 -16.02 6.33 -20.02
CA PRO A 315 -17.14 6.10 -19.11
C PRO A 315 -16.67 5.46 -17.82
N VAL A 316 -17.37 5.72 -16.73
CA VAL A 316 -17.01 5.26 -15.37
C VAL A 316 -16.82 3.73 -15.28
N TRP A 317 -17.60 2.96 -16.02
CA TRP A 317 -17.48 1.50 -16.02
C TRP A 317 -16.18 1.01 -16.68
N LEU A 318 -15.77 1.63 -17.79
CA LEU A 318 -14.52 1.28 -18.49
C LEU A 318 -13.31 1.69 -17.64
N PHE A 319 -13.35 2.89 -17.06
CA PHE A 319 -12.35 3.37 -16.12
C PHE A 319 -12.21 2.39 -14.92
N SER A 320 -13.34 2.01 -14.31
CA SER A 320 -13.33 1.09 -13.16
C SER A 320 -12.85 -0.33 -13.54
N ALA A 321 -13.15 -0.80 -14.76
CA ALA A 321 -12.62 -2.08 -15.27
C ALA A 321 -11.10 -2.02 -15.48
N ALA A 322 -10.57 -0.94 -16.08
CA ALA A 322 -9.13 -0.74 -16.22
C ALA A 322 -8.45 -0.64 -14.84
N LEU A 323 -9.06 0.09 -13.92
CA LEU A 323 -8.58 0.22 -12.54
C LEU A 323 -8.56 -1.12 -11.79
N PHE A 324 -9.57 -1.99 -12.00
CA PHE A 324 -9.58 -3.36 -11.48
C PHE A 324 -8.38 -4.17 -11.98
N VAL A 325 -8.07 -4.09 -13.28
CA VAL A 325 -6.88 -4.73 -13.87
C VAL A 325 -5.60 -4.24 -13.19
N VAL A 326 -5.46 -2.92 -13.00
CA VAL A 326 -4.31 -2.35 -12.26
C VAL A 326 -4.26 -2.89 -10.82
N GLY A 327 -5.42 -2.96 -10.14
CA GLY A 327 -5.53 -3.48 -8.78
C GLY A 327 -5.05 -4.93 -8.66
N ILE A 328 -5.49 -5.80 -9.55
CA ILE A 328 -5.05 -7.21 -9.62
C ILE A 328 -3.55 -7.28 -9.92
N ALA A 329 -3.08 -6.56 -10.94
CA ALA A 329 -1.68 -6.59 -11.36
C ALA A 329 -0.74 -6.09 -10.23
N TRP A 330 -1.08 -4.99 -9.57
CA TRP A 330 -0.29 -4.48 -8.45
C TRP A 330 -0.41 -5.38 -7.21
N GLY A 331 -1.56 -6.00 -6.98
CA GLY A 331 -1.74 -6.99 -5.91
C GLY A 331 -0.82 -8.20 -6.06
N ILE A 332 -0.77 -8.79 -7.24
CA ILE A 332 0.14 -9.88 -7.60
C ILE A 332 1.61 -9.40 -7.57
N GLY A 333 1.89 -8.22 -8.15
CA GLY A 333 3.20 -7.62 -8.20
C GLY A 333 3.84 -7.40 -6.82
N LYS A 334 3.03 -7.02 -5.80
CA LYS A 334 3.51 -6.90 -4.42
C LYS A 334 4.12 -8.20 -3.87
N ALA A 335 3.58 -9.36 -4.23
CA ALA A 335 4.12 -10.65 -3.82
C ALA A 335 5.33 -11.05 -4.67
N SER A 336 5.27 -10.84 -5.98
CA SER A 336 6.34 -11.24 -6.89
C SER A 336 7.65 -10.47 -6.63
N VAL A 337 7.59 -9.18 -6.28
CA VAL A 337 8.79 -8.42 -5.87
C VAL A 337 9.41 -9.02 -4.60
N PHE A 338 8.61 -9.42 -3.61
CA PHE A 338 9.14 -10.06 -2.40
C PHE A 338 9.72 -11.46 -2.69
N LYS A 339 9.18 -12.18 -3.68
CA LYS A 339 9.76 -13.44 -4.13
C LYS A 339 11.14 -13.25 -4.76
N TYR A 340 11.37 -12.18 -5.52
CA TYR A 340 12.71 -11.81 -5.98
C TYR A 340 13.68 -11.65 -4.81
N LEU A 341 13.26 -10.91 -3.76
CA LEU A 341 14.10 -10.66 -2.61
C LEU A 341 14.47 -11.95 -1.89
N SER A 342 13.52 -12.89 -1.74
CA SER A 342 13.78 -14.18 -1.11
C SER A 342 14.75 -15.05 -1.91
N ASN A 343 14.75 -14.94 -3.23
CA ASN A 343 15.65 -15.71 -4.08
C ASN A 343 17.08 -15.14 -4.12
N GLU A 344 17.24 -13.79 -4.05
CA GLU A 344 18.55 -13.14 -4.22
C GLU A 344 19.24 -12.79 -2.88
N TYR A 345 18.48 -12.65 -1.77
CA TYR A 345 18.98 -12.14 -0.49
C TYR A 345 18.58 -13.03 0.70
N ASP A 346 18.72 -14.36 0.59
CA ASP A 346 18.28 -15.29 1.63
C ASP A 346 18.85 -14.97 3.02
N GLU A 347 20.15 -14.67 3.12
CA GLU A 347 20.82 -14.34 4.39
C GLU A 347 20.42 -12.96 4.96
N ASN A 348 20.06 -11.99 4.11
CA ASN A 348 19.76 -10.60 4.49
C ASN A 348 18.32 -10.20 4.16
N LEU A 349 17.44 -11.18 3.95
CA LEU A 349 16.08 -10.96 3.48
C LEU A 349 15.30 -9.95 4.35
N GLY A 350 15.40 -10.04 5.66
CA GLY A 350 14.69 -9.14 6.58
C GLY A 350 15.11 -7.67 6.40
N LEU A 351 16.40 -7.44 6.23
CA LEU A 351 16.96 -6.11 6.04
C LEU A 351 16.56 -5.51 4.69
N VAL A 352 16.78 -6.27 3.60
CA VAL A 352 16.45 -5.81 2.24
C VAL A 352 14.94 -5.60 2.09
N SER A 353 14.12 -6.49 2.64
CA SER A 353 12.66 -6.33 2.69
C SER A 353 12.23 -5.07 3.44
N GLY A 354 12.93 -4.72 4.51
CA GLY A 354 12.69 -3.48 5.25
C GLY A 354 12.95 -2.23 4.41
N ILE A 355 14.08 -2.20 3.69
CA ILE A 355 14.47 -1.08 2.81
C ILE A 355 13.49 -0.97 1.63
N VAL A 356 13.19 -2.08 0.96
CA VAL A 356 12.23 -2.10 -0.16
C VAL A 356 10.83 -1.72 0.31
N GLY A 357 10.44 -2.18 1.51
CA GLY A 357 9.18 -1.79 2.15
C GLY A 357 9.10 -0.30 2.48
N LEU A 358 10.20 0.29 2.95
CA LEU A 358 10.32 1.74 3.17
C LEU A 358 10.19 2.51 1.85
N ALA A 359 10.91 2.09 0.81
CA ALA A 359 10.85 2.74 -0.51
C ALA A 359 9.44 2.70 -1.10
N GLY A 360 8.75 1.55 -1.01
CA GLY A 360 7.35 1.44 -1.41
C GLY A 360 6.44 2.40 -0.64
N GLY A 361 6.66 2.55 0.66
CA GLY A 361 5.93 3.52 1.46
C GLY A 361 6.22 4.96 1.08
N LEU A 362 7.47 5.31 0.78
CA LEU A 362 7.83 6.63 0.26
C LEU A 362 7.18 6.91 -1.10
N GLY A 363 7.05 5.91 -1.98
CA GLY A 363 6.25 6.02 -3.21
C GLY A 363 4.79 6.37 -2.89
N GLY A 364 4.19 5.69 -1.91
CA GLY A 364 2.83 5.98 -1.44
C GLY A 364 2.66 7.35 -0.79
N PHE A 365 3.72 7.91 -0.23
CA PHE A 365 3.76 9.29 0.28
C PHE A 365 3.85 10.32 -0.84
N LEU A 366 4.75 10.13 -1.80
CA LEU A 366 5.00 11.12 -2.85
C LEU A 366 3.85 11.21 -3.85
N LEU A 367 3.24 10.10 -4.21
CA LEU A 367 2.23 10.04 -5.26
C LEU A 367 1.02 10.93 -5.00
N PRO A 368 0.33 10.93 -3.84
CA PRO A 368 -0.81 11.83 -3.62
C PRO A 368 -0.44 13.31 -3.69
N ILE A 369 0.76 13.68 -3.27
CA ILE A 369 1.27 15.06 -3.38
C ILE A 369 1.47 15.44 -4.84
N MET A 370 2.13 14.56 -5.61
CA MET A 370 2.34 14.77 -7.05
C MET A 370 1.01 14.80 -7.83
N PHE A 371 0.03 13.98 -7.44
CA PHE A 371 -1.32 14.00 -8.00
C PHE A 371 -1.96 15.37 -7.81
N GLY A 372 -1.93 15.87 -6.56
CA GLY A 372 -2.46 17.18 -6.26
C GLY A 372 -1.77 18.30 -7.03
N ALA A 373 -0.43 18.30 -7.01
CA ALA A 373 0.36 19.31 -7.70
C ALA A 373 0.10 19.31 -9.22
N LEU A 374 -0.01 18.15 -9.84
CA LEU A 374 -0.29 18.04 -11.27
C LEU A 374 -1.70 18.55 -11.60
N VAL A 375 -2.70 18.23 -10.80
CA VAL A 375 -4.06 18.71 -10.99
C VAL A 375 -4.13 20.24 -10.78
N ASP A 376 -3.47 20.77 -9.74
CA ASP A 376 -3.41 22.21 -9.47
C ASP A 376 -2.70 22.99 -10.62
N LEU A 377 -1.64 22.42 -11.21
CA LEU A 377 -0.87 23.05 -12.27
C LEU A 377 -1.54 22.97 -13.64
N THR A 378 -2.21 21.86 -13.95
CA THR A 378 -2.72 21.59 -15.29
C THR A 378 -4.21 21.79 -15.42
N GLY A 379 -4.96 21.74 -14.31
CA GLY A 379 -6.43 21.69 -14.31
C GLY A 379 -7.01 20.36 -14.83
N VAL A 380 -6.17 19.35 -15.12
CA VAL A 380 -6.58 18.11 -15.78
C VAL A 380 -6.46 16.94 -14.80
N ALA A 381 -7.59 16.34 -14.42
CA ALA A 381 -7.62 15.27 -13.42
C ALA A 381 -6.90 13.99 -13.89
N THR A 382 -6.91 13.69 -15.19
CA THR A 382 -6.26 12.47 -15.74
C THR A 382 -4.73 12.50 -15.71
N THR A 383 -4.10 13.64 -15.41
CA THR A 383 -2.64 13.74 -15.21
C THR A 383 -2.13 12.82 -14.10
N VAL A 384 -2.98 12.47 -13.15
CA VAL A 384 -2.72 11.46 -12.11
C VAL A 384 -2.35 10.10 -12.73
N TRP A 385 -3.12 9.69 -13.74
CA TRP A 385 -2.92 8.42 -14.44
C TRP A 385 -1.75 8.49 -15.42
N MET A 386 -1.52 9.66 -16.06
CA MET A 386 -0.34 9.90 -16.88
C MET A 386 0.95 9.76 -16.06
N LEU A 387 0.97 10.26 -14.83
CA LEU A 387 2.10 10.07 -13.91
C LEU A 387 2.30 8.59 -13.59
N CYS A 388 1.24 7.87 -13.20
CA CYS A 388 1.31 6.44 -12.90
C CYS A 388 1.79 5.63 -14.12
N PHE A 389 1.32 5.98 -15.33
CA PHE A 389 1.79 5.41 -16.59
C PHE A 389 3.29 5.65 -16.78
N GLY A 390 3.75 6.88 -16.64
CA GLY A 390 5.15 7.26 -16.80
C GLY A 390 6.08 6.53 -15.82
N VAL A 391 5.71 6.46 -14.54
CA VAL A 391 6.49 5.76 -13.50
C VAL A 391 6.52 4.24 -13.77
N THR A 392 5.41 3.65 -14.23
CA THR A 392 5.35 2.24 -14.62
C THR A 392 6.22 1.97 -15.86
N LEU A 393 6.17 2.85 -16.86
CA LEU A 393 6.99 2.75 -18.08
C LEU A 393 8.49 2.82 -17.74
N VAL A 394 8.91 3.76 -16.89
CA VAL A 394 10.29 3.86 -16.41
C VAL A 394 10.73 2.56 -15.72
N SER A 395 9.85 1.96 -14.92
CA SER A 395 10.13 0.69 -14.25
C SER A 395 10.31 -0.47 -15.22
N ILE A 396 9.49 -0.54 -16.28
CA ILE A 396 9.63 -1.55 -17.35
C ILE A 396 10.95 -1.36 -18.11
N ILE A 397 11.29 -0.13 -18.48
CA ILE A 397 12.55 0.19 -19.16
C ILE A 397 13.74 -0.19 -18.27
N TRP A 398 13.70 0.16 -16.98
CA TRP A 398 14.75 -0.21 -16.04
C TRP A 398 14.88 -1.72 -15.88
N MET A 399 13.76 -2.45 -15.77
CA MET A 399 13.73 -3.90 -15.69
C MET A 399 14.38 -4.54 -16.92
N TRP A 400 13.98 -4.10 -18.12
CA TRP A 400 14.56 -4.57 -19.38
C TRP A 400 16.07 -4.27 -19.50
N TRP A 401 16.52 -3.10 -19.06
CA TRP A 401 17.91 -2.70 -19.12
C TRP A 401 18.80 -3.50 -18.14
N THR A 402 18.33 -3.72 -16.93
CA THR A 402 19.08 -4.45 -15.90
C THR A 402 19.25 -5.92 -16.24
N GLU A 403 18.27 -6.54 -16.88
CA GLU A 403 18.37 -7.94 -17.28
C GLU A 403 19.35 -8.20 -18.43
N ARG A 404 19.52 -7.24 -19.29
CA ARG A 404 20.51 -7.35 -20.38
C ARG A 404 21.96 -7.16 -19.89
N ARG A 405 22.17 -6.47 -18.78
CA ARG A 405 23.50 -6.15 -18.26
C ARG A 405 23.98 -7.06 -17.14
N VAL A 406 23.07 -7.67 -16.42
CA VAL A 406 23.40 -8.59 -15.32
C VAL A 406 22.68 -9.91 -15.61
N PRO A 407 23.33 -10.88 -16.27
CA PRO A 407 22.79 -12.23 -16.39
C PRO A 407 22.55 -12.74 -14.98
N THR A 408 21.31 -13.14 -14.70
CA THR A 408 20.94 -13.77 -13.43
C THR A 408 21.76 -15.03 -13.26
N LEU A 409 22.50 -15.15 -12.16
CA LEU A 409 23.27 -16.33 -11.76
C LEU A 409 22.46 -17.65 -11.67
N THR A 410 21.16 -17.56 -11.88
CA THR A 410 20.20 -18.68 -11.74
C THR A 410 19.91 -19.43 -13.02
N ARG A 411 20.48 -19.07 -14.18
CA ARG A 411 20.21 -19.77 -15.43
C ARG A 411 21.11 -20.99 -15.67
N ASP A 412 22.25 -21.07 -15.01
CA ASP A 412 23.25 -22.11 -15.24
C ASP A 412 23.21 -23.28 -14.23
N GLU A 413 22.49 -23.16 -13.09
CA GLU A 413 22.36 -24.25 -12.14
C GLU A 413 21.17 -25.20 -12.40
N GLU A 414 20.17 -24.79 -13.17
CA GLU A 414 19.05 -25.68 -13.56
C GLU A 414 19.33 -26.58 -14.77
N SER A 415 20.47 -26.39 -15.46
CA SER A 415 20.80 -27.17 -16.68
C SER A 415 21.84 -28.28 -16.47
N THR A 416 22.30 -28.51 -15.24
CA THR A 416 23.18 -29.64 -14.99
C THR A 416 22.36 -30.81 -14.42
N PRO A 417 22.07 -31.86 -15.24
CA PRO A 417 21.54 -33.09 -14.67
C PRO A 417 22.61 -33.67 -13.75
N SER A 418 22.24 -33.95 -12.50
CA SER A 418 23.09 -34.71 -11.60
C SER A 418 23.38 -36.09 -12.22
N ALA A 419 24.47 -36.15 -12.96
CA ALA A 419 25.02 -37.42 -13.37
C ALA A 419 25.84 -37.98 -12.21
N THR A 420 25.33 -39.07 -11.67
CA THR A 420 26.05 -40.18 -11.04
C THR A 420 26.82 -39.92 -9.74
N ARG A 421 26.36 -40.36 -8.61
CA ARG A 421 26.76 -41.67 -7.99
C ARG A 421 25.99 -41.90 -6.73
#